data_ca4da95b4245ddcfabe9f13d08784e02
#
_entry.id   ca4da95b4245ddcfabe9f13d08784e02
#
_cell.length_a   1.000
_cell.length_b   1.000
_cell.length_c   1.000
_cell.angle_alpha   90.00
_cell.angle_beta   90.00
_cell.angle_gamma   90.00
#
_symmetry.space_group_name_H-M   'P 1'
#
loop_
_entity.id
_entity.type
_entity.pdbx_description
1 polymer ?
#
loop_
_entity_poly.entity_id
_entity_poly.type
_entity_poly.pdbx_seq_one_letter_code
_entity_poly.pdbx_strand_id
1 'polypeptide(L)'
;MKSLRNKFSVLLILLCVQFSFAQDSLKLSHQEFLNIVKNYHPLAFRYQLQNKIANAEITKARGNFDPVLAGKLGEKNIDGTKYYEQRNVELGIPTWYGIDITGSYNYLDGEKLNSSETKGGLYQFGVTIPLAKNLLYDKRRAMLDQAKFGLKMTEAEQIVLTNELLLDAENTYWDWVKNYEIYKLQKSAVEINRKRLELTKKTYEFGERPAIDTVEVSSQLQGFELQERDAYLNFVKSTQELQMFLWKDQQELYEISQLIFPSSGLDEHSGYSDYEFLVQNVQSRQVQNHASLEYYLQKQNILESERRLKWQSFLPKIDFTYNFFNKENYRRDFLPLFDNNFQYGLKLEIPIFLRQARADYEIAKLKISQNQQDSQLKTREINTKIETYKNEVNNYFTQIDISTKNLNNYQRLLNAEETRFSNGESSLFLINSRENKLLEAQEKNLELKAKFLKSYNKLKWLNENFLR
;
A
#
# COMPACT_ATOMS: atom_id res chain seq x y z
N MET A 1 -3.95 68.39 -19.17
CA MET A 1 -5.05 67.47 -18.89
C MET A 1 -5.33 66.41 -19.95
N LYS A 2 -5.04 66.58 -21.22
CA LYS A 2 -5.20 65.57 -22.31
C LYS A 2 -4.21 64.39 -22.23
N SER A 3 -2.98 64.62 -21.75
CA SER A 3 -1.92 63.64 -21.66
C SER A 3 -2.17 62.58 -20.52
N LEU A 4 -2.77 62.98 -19.41
CA LEU A 4 -3.12 62.06 -18.28
C LEU A 4 -4.28 61.14 -18.64
N ARG A 5 -5.26 61.62 -19.45
CA ARG A 5 -6.44 60.84 -19.85
C ARG A 5 -6.07 59.69 -20.84
N ASN A 6 -5.11 59.96 -21.72
CA ASN A 6 -4.59 58.91 -22.63
C ASN A 6 -3.77 57.84 -21.88
N LYS A 7 -2.99 58.22 -20.88
CA LYS A 7 -2.24 57.24 -20.05
C LYS A 7 -3.14 56.38 -19.21
N PHE A 8 -4.27 56.92 -18.71
CA PHE A 8 -5.26 56.20 -17.94
C PHE A 8 -6.07 55.22 -18.84
N SER A 9 -6.41 55.62 -20.07
CA SER A 9 -7.05 54.75 -21.05
C SER A 9 -6.15 53.59 -21.51
N VAL A 10 -4.87 53.80 -21.70
CA VAL A 10 -3.88 52.74 -22.02
C VAL A 10 -3.67 51.81 -20.84
N LEU A 11 -3.66 52.31 -19.57
CA LEU A 11 -3.57 51.48 -18.36
C LEU A 11 -4.83 50.64 -18.16
N LEU A 12 -6.02 51.17 -18.48
CA LEU A 12 -7.29 50.43 -18.41
C LEU A 12 -7.38 49.32 -19.47
N ILE A 13 -6.87 49.57 -20.67
CA ILE A 13 -6.79 48.56 -21.74
C ILE A 13 -5.77 47.48 -21.39
N LEU A 14 -4.64 47.81 -20.79
CA LEU A 14 -3.64 46.85 -20.28
C LEU A 14 -4.18 46.00 -19.12
N LEU A 15 -5.06 46.57 -18.26
CA LEU A 15 -5.72 45.79 -17.18
C LEU A 15 -6.79 44.84 -17.70
N CYS A 16 -7.47 45.16 -18.79
CA CYS A 16 -8.47 44.29 -19.41
C CYS A 16 -7.84 43.11 -20.16
N VAL A 17 -6.59 43.20 -20.63
CA VAL A 17 -5.89 42.10 -21.33
C VAL A 17 -5.39 41.03 -20.35
N GLN A 18 -5.30 41.31 -19.06
CA GLN A 18 -4.86 40.32 -18.06
C GLN A 18 -5.97 39.38 -17.56
N PHE A 19 -7.22 39.55 -17.96
CA PHE A 19 -8.34 38.68 -17.56
C PHE A 19 -8.80 37.67 -18.61
N SER A 20 -8.02 37.50 -19.68
CA SER A 20 -8.18 36.34 -20.57
C SER A 20 -7.42 35.16 -19.97
N PHE A 21 -7.80 34.71 -18.78
CA PHE A 21 -7.54 33.31 -18.40
C PHE A 21 -8.35 32.47 -19.39
N ALA A 22 -7.70 32.01 -20.44
CA ALA A 22 -8.18 30.85 -21.17
C ALA A 22 -8.45 29.78 -20.12
N GLN A 23 -9.71 29.38 -19.98
CA GLN A 23 -10.10 28.19 -19.23
C GLN A 23 -9.51 27.00 -19.99
N ASP A 24 -8.21 26.75 -19.84
CA ASP A 24 -7.63 25.49 -20.28
C ASP A 24 -8.29 24.41 -19.44
N SER A 25 -9.23 23.72 -20.08
CA SER A 25 -9.79 22.49 -19.53
C SER A 25 -8.63 21.59 -19.16
N LEU A 26 -8.48 21.30 -17.86
CA LEU A 26 -7.36 20.53 -17.35
C LEU A 26 -7.46 19.12 -17.94
N LYS A 27 -6.56 18.80 -18.87
CA LYS A 27 -6.45 17.46 -19.44
C LYS A 27 -5.50 16.64 -18.58
N LEU A 28 -5.95 15.46 -18.16
CA LEU A 28 -5.17 14.54 -17.33
C LEU A 28 -4.77 13.31 -18.15
N SER A 29 -3.47 13.07 -18.27
CA SER A 29 -2.94 11.88 -18.91
C SER A 29 -2.87 10.70 -17.93
N HIS A 30 -2.91 9.47 -18.43
CA HIS A 30 -2.78 8.25 -17.63
C HIS A 30 -1.49 8.23 -16.80
N GLN A 31 -0.36 8.57 -17.43
CA GLN A 31 0.94 8.54 -16.78
C GLN A 31 1.10 9.62 -15.70
N GLU A 32 0.57 10.80 -15.96
CA GLU A 32 0.56 11.91 -14.99
C GLU A 32 -0.31 11.55 -13.78
N PHE A 33 -1.49 10.99 -14.01
CA PHE A 33 -2.37 10.51 -12.96
C PHE A 33 -1.69 9.48 -12.05
N LEU A 34 -1.08 8.44 -12.61
CA LEU A 34 -0.36 7.43 -11.83
C LEU A 34 0.83 8.00 -11.05
N ASN A 35 1.54 8.97 -11.62
CA ASN A 35 2.62 9.66 -10.92
C ASN A 35 2.09 10.46 -9.72
N ILE A 36 0.95 11.12 -9.86
CA ILE A 36 0.28 11.83 -8.74
C ILE A 36 -0.07 10.83 -7.63
N VAL A 37 -0.72 9.71 -7.96
CA VAL A 37 -1.11 8.68 -6.99
C VAL A 37 0.12 8.12 -6.27
N LYS A 38 1.17 7.77 -7.01
CA LYS A 38 2.38 7.16 -6.45
C LYS A 38 3.12 8.08 -5.48
N ASN A 39 3.16 9.38 -5.77
CA ASN A 39 3.98 10.33 -5.03
C ASN A 39 3.22 11.05 -3.91
N TYR A 40 1.93 11.29 -4.08
CA TYR A 40 1.17 12.19 -3.18
C TYR A 40 0.01 11.53 -2.46
N HIS A 41 -0.42 10.31 -2.86
CA HIS A 41 -1.55 9.66 -2.21
C HIS A 41 -1.23 9.29 -0.75
N PRO A 42 -2.10 9.59 0.23
CA PRO A 42 -1.84 9.34 1.66
C PRO A 42 -1.52 7.89 2.00
N LEU A 43 -2.10 6.92 1.28
CA LEU A 43 -1.78 5.50 1.47
C LEU A 43 -0.33 5.19 1.07
N ALA A 44 0.17 5.74 -0.04
CA ALA A 44 1.57 5.55 -0.45
C ALA A 44 2.53 6.10 0.62
N PHE A 45 2.22 7.27 1.19
CA PHE A 45 2.98 7.84 2.29
C PHE A 45 2.88 6.98 3.57
N ARG A 46 1.69 6.48 3.90
CA ARG A 46 1.50 5.57 5.04
C ARG A 46 2.37 4.32 4.94
N TYR A 47 2.50 3.73 3.74
CA TYR A 47 3.37 2.56 3.54
C TYR A 47 4.84 2.88 3.77
N GLN A 48 5.30 4.06 3.36
CA GLN A 48 6.66 4.52 3.68
C GLN A 48 6.88 4.71 5.18
N LEU A 49 5.88 5.22 5.92
CA LEU A 49 5.94 5.34 7.38
C LEU A 49 6.03 3.97 8.07
N GLN A 50 5.34 2.95 7.57
CA GLN A 50 5.45 1.59 8.10
C GLN A 50 6.88 1.05 8.04
N ASN A 51 7.62 1.31 6.96
CA ASN A 51 9.05 0.96 6.87
C ASN A 51 9.91 1.72 7.89
N LYS A 52 9.61 3.00 8.14
CA LYS A 52 10.30 3.77 9.19
C LYS A 52 10.00 3.21 10.58
N ILE A 53 8.75 2.80 10.84
CA ILE A 53 8.36 2.13 12.09
C ILE A 53 9.12 0.80 12.25
N ALA A 54 9.18 -0.03 11.20
CA ALA A 54 9.90 -1.30 11.24
C ALA A 54 11.41 -1.10 11.50
N ASN A 55 12.03 -0.06 10.95
CA ASN A 55 13.42 0.33 11.27
C ASN A 55 13.58 0.80 12.72
N ALA A 56 12.61 1.54 13.27
CA ALA A 56 12.60 1.94 14.67
C ALA A 56 12.45 0.73 15.61
N GLU A 57 11.70 -0.29 15.24
CA GLU A 57 11.60 -1.55 16.00
C GLU A 57 12.95 -2.31 16.05
N ILE A 58 13.78 -2.24 14.99
CA ILE A 58 15.16 -2.76 15.04
C ILE A 58 15.99 -1.99 16.06
N THR A 59 15.88 -0.65 16.06
CA THR A 59 16.60 0.20 17.03
C THR A 59 16.15 -0.11 18.45
N LYS A 60 14.86 -0.24 18.68
CA LYS A 60 14.29 -0.67 19.98
C LYS A 60 14.79 -2.06 20.40
N ALA A 61 14.86 -3.01 19.46
CA ALA A 61 15.41 -4.34 19.76
C ALA A 61 16.89 -4.30 20.12
N ARG A 62 17.67 -3.40 19.50
CA ARG A 62 19.07 -3.13 19.89
C ARG A 62 19.19 -2.54 21.28
N GLY A 63 18.25 -1.70 21.70
CA GLY A 63 18.20 -1.13 23.04
C GLY A 63 18.15 -2.16 24.18
N ASN A 64 17.79 -3.43 23.89
CA ASN A 64 17.92 -4.50 24.90
C ASN A 64 19.39 -4.86 25.23
N PHE A 65 20.34 -4.33 24.48
CA PHE A 65 21.79 -4.50 24.73
C PHE A 65 22.44 -3.22 25.26
N ASP A 66 21.65 -2.16 25.49
CA ASP A 66 22.19 -0.92 26.01
C ASP A 66 22.63 -1.08 27.47
N PRO A 67 23.76 -0.47 27.89
CA PRO A 67 24.15 -0.40 29.26
C PRO A 67 23.13 0.32 30.13
N VAL A 68 22.87 -0.23 31.32
CA VAL A 68 21.90 0.34 32.28
C VAL A 68 22.65 0.77 33.54
N LEU A 69 22.54 2.05 33.88
CA LEU A 69 23.03 2.57 35.17
C LEU A 69 21.84 2.63 36.15
N ALA A 70 21.96 1.90 37.24
CA ALA A 70 20.96 1.85 38.30
C ALA A 70 21.55 2.40 39.62
N GLY A 71 20.74 3.07 40.41
CA GLY A 71 21.10 3.56 41.73
C GLY A 71 20.06 3.12 42.78
N LYS A 72 20.50 2.70 43.94
CA LYS A 72 19.64 2.36 45.07
C LYS A 72 20.14 3.03 46.34
N LEU A 73 19.28 3.76 47.01
CA LEU A 73 19.51 4.35 48.32
C LEU A 73 18.49 3.76 49.29
N GLY A 74 18.93 3.40 50.47
CA GLY A 74 18.03 2.88 51.49
C GLY A 74 18.58 3.05 52.88
N GLU A 75 17.75 3.38 53.85
CA GLU A 75 18.07 3.47 55.27
C GLU A 75 16.95 2.81 56.06
N LYS A 76 17.30 2.13 57.10
CA LYS A 76 16.34 1.57 58.08
C LYS A 76 16.77 1.92 59.48
N ASN A 77 15.90 2.67 60.17
CA ASN A 77 16.07 3.05 61.58
C ASN A 77 14.85 2.62 62.36
N ILE A 78 15.05 1.94 63.52
CA ILE A 78 13.99 1.49 64.41
C ILE A 78 14.43 1.77 65.83
N ASP A 79 13.58 2.46 66.59
CA ASP A 79 13.82 2.84 67.99
C ASP A 79 15.16 3.54 68.23
N GLY A 80 15.57 4.42 67.30
CA GLY A 80 16.82 5.14 67.36
C GLY A 80 18.04 4.34 66.93
N THR A 81 17.91 3.05 66.63
CA THR A 81 18.98 2.17 66.19
C THR A 81 19.05 2.17 64.65
N LYS A 82 20.19 2.56 64.10
CA LYS A 82 20.44 2.51 62.66
C LYS A 82 20.72 1.05 62.21
N TYR A 83 19.69 0.40 61.67
CA TYR A 83 19.82 -0.98 61.22
C TYR A 83 20.75 -1.09 60.03
N TYR A 84 20.53 -0.29 58.99
CA TYR A 84 21.42 -0.16 57.86
C TYR A 84 21.22 1.17 57.12
N GLU A 85 22.28 1.62 56.48
CA GLU A 85 22.30 2.60 55.42
C GLU A 85 22.99 1.98 54.20
N GLN A 86 22.29 1.93 53.07
CA GLN A 86 22.81 1.33 51.84
C GLN A 86 22.80 2.38 50.73
N ARG A 87 23.88 2.51 50.00
CA ARG A 87 24.03 3.25 48.77
C ARG A 87 24.66 2.33 47.75
N ASN A 88 23.93 2.08 46.65
CA ASN A 88 24.42 1.22 45.57
C ASN A 88 24.32 1.99 44.27
N VAL A 89 25.35 1.92 43.44
CA VAL A 89 25.34 2.35 42.05
C VAL A 89 25.87 1.19 41.24
N GLU A 90 25.12 0.77 40.23
CA GLU A 90 25.39 -0.40 39.39
C GLU A 90 25.30 -0.06 37.93
N LEU A 91 26.31 -0.43 37.15
CA LEU A 91 26.33 -0.39 35.69
C LEU A 91 26.23 -1.83 35.17
N GLY A 92 25.11 -2.18 34.55
CA GLY A 92 24.88 -3.45 33.87
C GLY A 92 25.13 -3.33 32.37
N ILE A 93 25.95 -4.19 31.79
CA ILE A 93 26.28 -4.21 30.35
C ILE A 93 25.89 -5.58 29.78
N PRO A 94 24.70 -5.73 29.18
CA PRO A 94 24.31 -6.94 28.46
C PRO A 94 25.12 -7.06 27.17
N THR A 95 25.73 -8.20 26.91
CA THR A 95 26.52 -8.42 25.70
C THR A 95 25.73 -9.18 24.62
N TRP A 96 26.16 -9.07 23.37
CA TRP A 96 25.61 -9.82 22.23
C TRP A 96 25.81 -11.35 22.35
N TYR A 97 26.72 -11.78 23.20
CA TYR A 97 27.04 -13.20 23.40
C TYR A 97 26.21 -13.85 24.52
N GLY A 98 25.28 -13.11 25.11
CA GLY A 98 24.45 -13.59 26.21
C GLY A 98 25.14 -13.53 27.57
N ILE A 99 26.35 -12.96 27.66
CA ILE A 99 27.11 -12.72 28.88
C ILE A 99 26.73 -11.34 29.41
N ASP A 100 26.40 -11.23 30.69
CA ASP A 100 26.13 -9.96 31.35
C ASP A 100 27.35 -9.54 32.19
N ILE A 101 27.82 -8.31 31.97
CA ILE A 101 28.91 -7.70 32.70
C ILE A 101 28.31 -6.67 33.65
N THR A 102 28.74 -6.67 34.92
CA THR A 102 28.24 -5.72 35.92
C THR A 102 29.43 -5.04 36.60
N GLY A 103 29.31 -3.74 36.81
CA GLY A 103 30.24 -2.97 37.64
C GLY A 103 29.45 -2.21 38.69
N SER A 104 29.75 -2.36 39.96
CA SER A 104 29.02 -1.64 41.00
C SER A 104 29.90 -1.08 42.10
N TYR A 105 29.40 -0.03 42.74
CA TYR A 105 29.87 0.48 44.00
C TYR A 105 28.77 0.33 45.02
N ASN A 106 29.07 -0.40 46.10
CA ASN A 106 28.18 -0.69 47.21
C ASN A 106 28.73 -0.08 48.49
N TYR A 107 28.05 0.86 49.11
CA TYR A 107 28.29 1.35 50.44
C TYR A 107 27.25 0.82 51.40
N LEU A 108 27.68 0.23 52.50
CA LEU A 108 26.84 -0.31 53.56
C LEU A 108 27.37 0.06 54.92
N ASP A 109 26.55 0.68 55.77
CA ASP A 109 26.83 0.98 57.16
C ASP A 109 25.62 0.67 58.03
N GLY A 110 25.83 0.36 59.31
CA GLY A 110 24.77 0.06 60.27
C GLY A 110 25.20 -0.85 61.38
N GLU A 111 24.33 -1.00 62.37
CA GLU A 111 24.58 -1.80 63.60
C GLU A 111 24.04 -3.23 63.49
N LYS A 112 23.07 -3.48 62.62
CA LYS A 112 22.35 -4.75 62.45
C LYS A 112 22.59 -5.34 61.07
N LEU A 113 23.82 -5.37 60.60
CA LEU A 113 24.22 -5.99 59.33
C LEU A 113 24.32 -7.52 59.49
N ASN A 114 24.02 -8.23 58.37
CA ASN A 114 24.25 -9.67 58.34
C ASN A 114 25.76 -9.97 58.30
N SER A 115 26.20 -11.09 58.84
CA SER A 115 27.60 -11.51 58.88
C SER A 115 28.22 -11.72 57.50
N SER A 116 27.40 -11.90 56.45
CA SER A 116 27.85 -12.04 55.07
C SER A 116 28.02 -10.69 54.34
N GLU A 117 27.59 -9.58 54.96
CA GLU A 117 27.66 -8.25 54.38
C GLU A 117 28.98 -7.57 54.75
N THR A 118 29.52 -6.77 53.83
CA THR A 118 30.79 -6.05 54.05
C THR A 118 30.49 -4.60 54.39
N LYS A 119 30.86 -4.15 55.61
CA LYS A 119 30.71 -2.78 56.06
C LYS A 119 31.71 -1.87 55.31
N GLY A 120 31.23 -0.68 54.93
CA GLY A 120 31.99 0.32 54.17
C GLY A 120 31.75 0.26 52.68
N GLY A 121 32.58 0.97 51.91
CA GLY A 121 32.53 1.00 50.45
C GLY A 121 33.17 -0.23 49.80
N LEU A 122 32.54 -0.83 48.83
CA LEU A 122 32.99 -2.00 48.09
C LEU A 122 32.78 -1.78 46.59
N TYR A 123 33.86 -1.80 45.81
CA TYR A 123 33.78 -1.88 44.35
C TYR A 123 33.66 -3.35 43.97
N GLN A 124 32.74 -3.62 43.04
CA GLN A 124 32.48 -4.96 42.52
C GLN A 124 32.50 -4.92 40.99
N PHE A 125 33.21 -5.89 40.39
CA PHE A 125 33.13 -6.18 38.97
C PHE A 125 32.66 -7.62 38.81
N GLY A 126 31.56 -7.82 38.10
CA GLY A 126 30.92 -9.13 37.98
C GLY A 126 30.73 -9.54 36.51
N VAL A 127 30.79 -10.85 36.27
CA VAL A 127 30.45 -11.47 35.00
C VAL A 127 29.47 -12.59 35.26
N THR A 128 28.31 -12.56 34.54
CA THR A 128 27.34 -13.66 34.61
C THR A 128 27.25 -14.34 33.25
N ILE A 129 27.50 -15.66 33.24
CA ILE A 129 27.56 -16.50 32.03
C ILE A 129 26.47 -17.55 32.13
N PRO A 130 25.44 -17.57 31.24
CA PRO A 130 24.51 -18.68 31.16
C PRO A 130 25.24 -19.90 30.55
N LEU A 131 25.18 -21.04 31.24
CA LEU A 131 25.89 -22.26 30.79
C LEU A 131 25.02 -23.23 29.98
N ALA A 132 23.68 -23.08 29.99
CA ALA A 132 22.76 -23.92 29.24
C ALA A 132 21.62 -23.10 28.60
N LYS A 133 20.50 -22.86 29.28
CA LYS A 133 19.43 -21.99 28.77
C LYS A 133 19.98 -20.59 28.53
N ASN A 134 19.63 -19.99 27.40
CA ASN A 134 20.07 -18.64 26.95
C ASN A 134 21.54 -18.52 26.50
N LEU A 135 22.36 -19.57 26.55
CA LEU A 135 23.72 -19.50 26.08
C LEU A 135 23.81 -19.26 24.57
N LEU A 136 23.16 -20.12 23.76
CA LEU A 136 23.25 -20.03 22.32
C LEU A 136 22.23 -19.03 21.73
N TYR A 137 21.06 -18.92 22.36
CA TYR A 137 19.98 -18.06 21.87
C TYR A 137 19.11 -17.59 23.04
N ASP A 138 18.97 -16.29 23.23
CA ASP A 138 18.20 -15.69 24.31
C ASP A 138 17.08 -14.77 23.75
N LYS A 139 16.26 -14.22 24.64
CA LYS A 139 15.15 -13.33 24.28
C LYS A 139 15.65 -12.07 23.55
N ARG A 140 16.80 -11.48 23.92
CA ARG A 140 17.35 -10.26 23.31
C ARG A 140 17.74 -10.50 21.85
N ARG A 141 18.47 -11.59 21.59
CA ARG A 141 18.84 -12.00 20.22
C ARG A 141 17.62 -12.37 19.38
N ALA A 142 16.65 -13.10 19.97
CA ALA A 142 15.41 -13.44 19.30
C ALA A 142 14.62 -12.19 18.87
N MET A 143 14.45 -11.22 19.76
CA MET A 143 13.74 -9.96 19.43
C MET A 143 14.44 -9.17 18.32
N LEU A 144 15.78 -9.16 18.30
CA LEU A 144 16.52 -8.49 17.24
C LEU A 144 16.38 -9.20 15.89
N ASP A 145 16.47 -10.53 15.86
CA ASP A 145 16.28 -11.30 14.63
C ASP A 145 14.85 -11.14 14.11
N GLN A 146 13.85 -11.21 14.99
CA GLN A 146 12.45 -10.98 14.64
C GLN A 146 12.20 -9.58 14.10
N ALA A 147 12.84 -8.55 14.67
CA ALA A 147 12.72 -7.18 14.16
C ALA A 147 13.36 -7.04 12.76
N LYS A 148 14.51 -7.68 12.49
CA LYS A 148 15.14 -7.68 11.16
C LYS A 148 14.29 -8.40 10.11
N PHE A 149 13.71 -9.55 10.44
CA PHE A 149 12.78 -10.26 9.55
C PHE A 149 11.48 -9.47 9.38
N GLY A 150 11.01 -8.79 10.45
CA GLY A 150 9.87 -7.91 10.43
C GLY A 150 10.03 -6.75 9.43
N LEU A 151 11.20 -6.14 9.36
CA LEU A 151 11.49 -5.11 8.35
C LEU A 151 11.32 -5.66 6.93
N LYS A 152 11.94 -6.80 6.61
CA LYS A 152 11.84 -7.43 5.29
C LYS A 152 10.39 -7.83 4.95
N MET A 153 9.65 -8.31 5.94
CA MET A 153 8.22 -8.62 5.80
C MET A 153 7.41 -7.36 5.45
N THR A 154 7.67 -6.23 6.13
CA THR A 154 7.03 -4.94 5.86
C THR A 154 7.40 -4.39 4.48
N GLU A 155 8.66 -4.53 4.04
CA GLU A 155 9.11 -4.14 2.70
C GLU A 155 8.38 -4.94 1.60
N ALA A 156 8.22 -6.23 1.78
CA ALA A 156 7.46 -7.08 0.86
C ALA A 156 5.96 -6.70 0.84
N GLU A 157 5.36 -6.46 1.99
CA GLU A 157 3.98 -6.00 2.12
C GLU A 157 3.76 -4.63 1.46
N GLN A 158 4.72 -3.70 1.61
CA GLN A 158 4.66 -2.39 0.96
C GLN A 158 4.58 -2.51 -0.57
N ILE A 159 5.36 -3.40 -1.18
CA ILE A 159 5.32 -3.62 -2.63
C ILE A 159 3.92 -4.05 -3.06
N VAL A 160 3.32 -5.01 -2.36
CA VAL A 160 1.97 -5.51 -2.66
C VAL A 160 0.93 -4.40 -2.54
N LEU A 161 0.92 -3.69 -1.39
CA LEU A 161 -0.08 -2.65 -1.10
C LEU A 161 0.06 -1.43 -2.03
N THR A 162 1.29 -1.06 -2.40
CA THR A 162 1.52 0.03 -3.36
C THR A 162 0.99 -0.34 -4.75
N ASN A 163 1.23 -1.57 -5.19
CA ASN A 163 0.75 -2.04 -6.48
C ASN A 163 -0.77 -2.25 -6.49
N GLU A 164 -1.39 -2.63 -5.36
CA GLU A 164 -2.85 -2.67 -5.21
C GLU A 164 -3.46 -1.27 -5.33
N LEU A 165 -2.88 -0.29 -4.65
CA LEU A 165 -3.31 1.11 -4.77
C LEU A 165 -3.24 1.62 -6.23
N LEU A 166 -2.14 1.33 -6.92
CA LEU A 166 -1.97 1.73 -8.32
C LEU A 166 -2.96 1.01 -9.23
N LEU A 167 -3.25 -0.27 -8.99
CA LEU A 167 -4.24 -1.03 -9.75
C LEU A 167 -5.65 -0.47 -9.56
N ASP A 168 -6.04 -0.11 -8.34
CA ASP A 168 -7.34 0.51 -8.06
C ASP A 168 -7.46 1.88 -8.73
N ALA A 169 -6.39 2.67 -8.69
CA ALA A 169 -6.31 3.94 -9.39
C ALA A 169 -6.46 3.76 -10.92
N GLU A 170 -5.73 2.81 -11.52
CA GLU A 170 -5.83 2.49 -12.95
C GLU A 170 -7.24 2.05 -13.35
N ASN A 171 -7.88 1.19 -12.57
CA ASN A 171 -9.24 0.75 -12.83
C ASN A 171 -10.23 1.93 -12.82
N THR A 172 -10.07 2.85 -11.86
CA THR A 172 -10.89 4.06 -11.75
C THR A 172 -10.64 5.01 -12.93
N TYR A 173 -9.37 5.16 -13.35
CA TYR A 173 -9.00 5.97 -14.52
C TYR A 173 -9.70 5.48 -15.82
N TRP A 174 -9.65 4.16 -16.07
CA TRP A 174 -10.25 3.61 -17.30
C TRP A 174 -11.80 3.61 -17.27
N ASP A 175 -12.42 3.52 -16.08
CA ASP A 175 -13.85 3.76 -15.95
C ASP A 175 -14.22 5.21 -16.25
N TRP A 176 -13.41 6.16 -15.80
CA TRP A 176 -13.61 7.57 -16.06
C TRP A 176 -13.43 7.90 -17.55
N VAL A 177 -12.39 7.39 -18.21
CA VAL A 177 -12.20 7.55 -19.67
C VAL A 177 -13.38 6.96 -20.45
N LYS A 178 -13.81 5.74 -20.10
CA LYS A 178 -14.98 5.09 -20.72
C LYS A 178 -16.24 5.96 -20.59
N ASN A 179 -16.54 6.45 -19.40
CA ASN A 179 -17.75 7.24 -19.16
C ASN A 179 -17.70 8.59 -19.89
N TYR A 180 -16.51 9.17 -20.04
CA TYR A 180 -16.32 10.36 -20.87
C TYR A 180 -16.58 10.10 -22.36
N GLU A 181 -16.06 9.01 -22.89
CA GLU A 181 -16.27 8.63 -24.30
C GLU A 181 -17.75 8.31 -24.58
N ILE A 182 -18.46 7.64 -23.66
CA ILE A 182 -19.90 7.41 -23.76
C ILE A 182 -20.66 8.73 -23.71
N TYR A 183 -20.30 9.66 -22.81
CA TYR A 183 -20.91 10.99 -22.76
C TYR A 183 -20.74 11.76 -24.10
N LYS A 184 -19.54 11.75 -24.68
CA LYS A 184 -19.27 12.35 -25.99
C LYS A 184 -20.12 11.74 -27.09
N LEU A 185 -20.26 10.42 -27.08
CA LEU A 185 -21.09 9.67 -28.04
C LEU A 185 -22.53 10.10 -27.95
N GLN A 186 -23.14 10.12 -26.78
CA GLN A 186 -24.51 10.50 -26.56
C GLN A 186 -24.78 11.98 -26.89
N LYS A 187 -23.85 12.86 -26.54
CA LYS A 187 -23.89 14.28 -26.91
C LYS A 187 -23.93 14.48 -28.43
N SER A 188 -23.08 13.72 -29.15
CA SER A 188 -23.09 13.75 -30.62
C SER A 188 -24.40 13.26 -31.20
N ALA A 189 -25.00 12.21 -30.62
CA ALA A 189 -26.33 11.71 -31.05
C ALA A 189 -27.43 12.77 -30.86
N VAL A 190 -27.43 13.48 -29.74
CA VAL A 190 -28.36 14.61 -29.50
C VAL A 190 -28.18 15.71 -30.54
N GLU A 191 -26.95 16.11 -30.86
CA GLU A 191 -26.69 17.16 -31.86
C GLU A 191 -27.17 16.76 -33.26
N ILE A 192 -26.93 15.51 -33.66
CA ILE A 192 -27.39 14.97 -34.96
C ILE A 192 -28.95 14.97 -35.02
N ASN A 193 -29.56 14.45 -33.96
CA ASN A 193 -31.04 14.34 -33.94
C ASN A 193 -31.75 15.70 -33.81
N ARG A 194 -31.12 16.68 -33.15
CA ARG A 194 -31.63 18.06 -33.11
C ARG A 194 -31.66 18.68 -34.51
N LYS A 195 -30.60 18.52 -35.31
CA LYS A 195 -30.57 18.95 -36.71
C LYS A 195 -31.60 18.23 -37.54
N ARG A 196 -31.79 16.90 -37.31
CA ARG A 196 -32.83 16.13 -38.02
C ARG A 196 -34.23 16.66 -37.71
N LEU A 197 -34.52 17.00 -36.46
CA LEU A 197 -35.83 17.59 -36.09
C LEU A 197 -36.06 18.93 -36.78
N GLU A 198 -35.06 19.80 -36.85
CA GLU A 198 -35.15 21.10 -37.55
C GLU A 198 -35.45 20.90 -39.05
N LEU A 199 -34.78 19.96 -39.70
CA LEU A 199 -35.02 19.64 -41.12
C LEU A 199 -36.42 19.04 -41.33
N THR A 200 -36.83 18.10 -40.47
CA THR A 200 -38.16 17.48 -40.56
C THR A 200 -39.31 18.50 -40.38
N LYS A 201 -39.16 19.47 -39.47
CA LYS A 201 -40.12 20.57 -39.32
C LYS A 201 -40.24 21.43 -40.58
N LYS A 202 -39.11 21.80 -41.21
CA LYS A 202 -39.10 22.56 -42.45
C LYS A 202 -39.78 21.80 -43.58
N THR A 203 -39.49 20.52 -43.79
CA THR A 203 -40.14 19.71 -44.84
C THR A 203 -41.61 19.49 -44.56
N TYR A 204 -42.07 19.44 -43.31
CA TYR A 204 -43.49 19.47 -42.95
C TYR A 204 -44.13 20.81 -43.31
N GLU A 205 -43.52 21.93 -43.02
CA GLU A 205 -44.04 23.28 -43.39
C GLU A 205 -44.18 23.45 -44.91
N PHE A 206 -43.33 22.80 -45.70
CA PHE A 206 -43.43 22.75 -47.17
C PHE A 206 -44.46 21.71 -47.69
N GLY A 207 -45.14 20.96 -46.80
CA GLY A 207 -46.16 19.96 -47.19
C GLY A 207 -45.53 18.65 -47.73
N GLU A 208 -44.21 18.46 -47.64
CA GLU A 208 -43.52 17.28 -48.18
C GLU A 208 -43.59 16.09 -47.23
N ARG A 209 -43.91 16.29 -45.93
CA ARG A 209 -43.98 15.26 -44.93
C ARG A 209 -45.20 15.39 -44.01
N PRO A 210 -45.72 14.25 -43.48
CA PRO A 210 -46.85 14.27 -42.56
C PRO A 210 -46.45 14.78 -41.17
N ALA A 211 -47.37 15.33 -40.41
CA ALA A 211 -47.14 15.85 -39.05
C ALA A 211 -46.61 14.78 -38.08
N ILE A 212 -46.96 13.51 -38.26
CA ILE A 212 -46.54 12.41 -37.43
C ILE A 212 -45.02 12.24 -37.44
N ASP A 213 -44.32 12.52 -38.53
CA ASP A 213 -42.86 12.44 -38.65
C ASP A 213 -42.19 13.42 -37.70
N THR A 214 -42.76 14.62 -37.48
CA THR A 214 -42.20 15.59 -36.51
C THR A 214 -42.34 15.12 -35.08
N VAL A 215 -43.43 14.41 -34.75
CA VAL A 215 -43.63 13.83 -33.40
C VAL A 215 -42.66 12.68 -33.16
N GLU A 216 -42.44 11.81 -34.15
CA GLU A 216 -41.54 10.70 -34.08
C GLU A 216 -40.07 11.16 -33.83
N VAL A 217 -39.58 12.11 -34.65
CA VAL A 217 -38.22 12.67 -34.48
C VAL A 217 -38.08 13.43 -33.16
N SER A 218 -39.11 14.14 -32.71
CA SER A 218 -39.11 14.81 -31.41
C SER A 218 -39.03 13.83 -30.26
N SER A 219 -39.79 12.72 -30.31
CA SER A 219 -39.73 11.65 -29.30
C SER A 219 -38.36 10.98 -29.24
N GLN A 220 -37.75 10.71 -30.42
CA GLN A 220 -36.41 10.15 -30.52
C GLN A 220 -35.38 11.09 -29.93
N LEU A 221 -35.41 12.39 -30.24
CA LEU A 221 -34.53 13.40 -29.67
C LEU A 221 -34.65 13.44 -28.15
N GLN A 222 -35.86 13.43 -27.60
CA GLN A 222 -36.06 13.39 -26.14
C GLN A 222 -35.45 12.12 -25.50
N GLY A 223 -35.52 10.97 -26.17
CA GLY A 223 -34.88 9.75 -25.76
C GLY A 223 -33.35 9.90 -25.67
N PHE A 224 -32.71 10.51 -26.67
CA PHE A 224 -31.28 10.78 -26.63
C PHE A 224 -30.90 11.85 -25.63
N GLU A 225 -31.70 12.88 -25.41
CA GLU A 225 -31.45 13.87 -24.36
C GLU A 225 -31.48 13.25 -22.96
N LEU A 226 -32.35 12.28 -22.70
CA LEU A 226 -32.33 11.51 -21.45
C LEU A 226 -31.04 10.67 -21.32
N GLN A 227 -30.64 9.95 -22.37
CA GLN A 227 -29.41 9.14 -22.38
C GLN A 227 -28.17 10.02 -22.23
N GLU A 228 -28.11 11.20 -22.84
CA GLU A 228 -27.03 12.16 -22.64
C GLU A 228 -26.94 12.62 -21.19
N ARG A 229 -28.08 12.90 -20.54
CA ARG A 229 -28.10 13.28 -19.11
C ARG A 229 -27.59 12.16 -18.19
N ASP A 230 -27.98 10.93 -18.46
CA ASP A 230 -27.52 9.78 -17.71
C ASP A 230 -26.02 9.54 -17.93
N ALA A 231 -25.52 9.64 -19.16
CA ALA A 231 -24.11 9.55 -19.50
C ALA A 231 -23.28 10.66 -18.84
N TYR A 232 -23.78 11.90 -18.84
CA TYR A 232 -23.15 13.02 -18.15
C TYR A 232 -23.06 12.79 -16.63
N LEU A 233 -24.15 12.31 -16.02
CA LEU A 233 -24.15 11.98 -14.58
C LEU A 233 -23.12 10.90 -14.26
N ASN A 234 -23.02 9.86 -15.08
CA ASN A 234 -22.03 8.79 -14.92
C ASN A 234 -20.58 9.31 -15.09
N PHE A 235 -20.35 10.22 -16.03
CA PHE A 235 -19.07 10.89 -16.18
C PHE A 235 -18.71 11.73 -14.95
N VAL A 236 -19.66 12.52 -14.42
CA VAL A 236 -19.44 13.33 -13.20
C VAL A 236 -19.14 12.43 -12.01
N LYS A 237 -19.89 11.34 -11.81
CA LYS A 237 -19.63 10.37 -10.73
C LYS A 237 -18.24 9.77 -10.82
N SER A 238 -17.85 9.28 -12.00
CA SER A 238 -16.51 8.71 -12.19
C SER A 238 -15.40 9.75 -12.04
N THR A 239 -15.66 11.03 -12.36
CA THR A 239 -14.72 12.12 -12.07
C THR A 239 -14.55 12.32 -10.56
N GLN A 240 -15.62 12.25 -9.78
CA GLN A 240 -15.55 12.34 -8.31
C GLN A 240 -14.81 11.14 -7.71
N GLU A 241 -15.01 9.93 -8.24
CA GLU A 241 -14.26 8.75 -7.83
C GLU A 241 -12.77 8.90 -8.15
N LEU A 242 -12.43 9.45 -9.33
CA LEU A 242 -11.04 9.75 -9.69
C LEU A 242 -10.39 10.78 -8.74
N GLN A 243 -11.17 11.78 -8.29
CA GLN A 243 -10.70 12.81 -7.36
C GLN A 243 -10.19 12.23 -6.05
N MET A 244 -10.71 11.08 -5.59
CA MET A 244 -10.24 10.41 -4.37
C MET A 244 -8.75 10.00 -4.46
N PHE A 245 -8.22 9.86 -5.67
CA PHE A 245 -6.81 9.52 -5.92
C PHE A 245 -5.94 10.75 -6.22
N LEU A 246 -6.51 11.94 -6.40
CA LEU A 246 -5.79 13.15 -6.76
C LEU A 246 -5.43 13.96 -5.50
N TRP A 247 -4.16 13.96 -5.16
CA TRP A 247 -3.60 14.65 -4.00
C TRP A 247 -2.44 15.54 -4.43
N LYS A 248 -2.23 16.64 -3.70
CA LYS A 248 -1.07 17.52 -3.86
C LYS A 248 -0.01 17.22 -2.80
N ASP A 249 1.11 17.89 -2.93
CA ASP A 249 2.13 17.91 -1.89
C ASP A 249 1.52 18.32 -0.54
N GLN A 250 2.08 17.81 0.56
CA GLN A 250 1.57 17.99 1.92
C GLN A 250 0.19 17.37 2.23
N GLN A 251 -0.26 16.40 1.43
CA GLN A 251 -1.54 15.69 1.60
C GLN A 251 -2.78 16.61 1.48
N GLU A 252 -2.68 17.69 0.74
CA GLU A 252 -3.83 18.48 0.36
C GLU A 252 -4.59 17.84 -0.79
N LEU A 253 -5.93 17.86 -0.71
CA LEU A 253 -6.78 17.41 -1.81
C LEU A 253 -6.56 18.32 -3.03
N TYR A 254 -6.51 17.70 -4.18
CA TYR A 254 -6.53 18.43 -5.45
C TYR A 254 -7.94 19.01 -5.63
N GLU A 255 -8.15 20.28 -5.24
CA GLU A 255 -9.42 20.96 -5.47
C GLU A 255 -9.67 21.10 -6.97
N ILE A 256 -10.61 20.34 -7.48
CA ILE A 256 -11.05 20.46 -8.86
C ILE A 256 -12.23 21.40 -8.90
N SER A 257 -11.97 22.67 -9.12
CA SER A 257 -12.98 23.69 -9.37
C SER A 257 -13.63 23.58 -10.76
N GLN A 258 -13.04 22.77 -11.66
CA GLN A 258 -13.47 22.57 -13.05
C GLN A 258 -13.47 21.09 -13.41
N LEU A 259 -14.33 20.69 -14.37
CA LEU A 259 -14.30 19.33 -14.91
C LEU A 259 -12.96 19.04 -15.58
N ILE A 260 -12.32 17.96 -15.15
CA ILE A 260 -11.12 17.42 -15.81
C ILE A 260 -11.57 16.51 -16.94
N PHE A 261 -10.78 16.48 -18.01
CA PHE A 261 -11.03 15.65 -19.17
C PHE A 261 -9.83 14.73 -19.46
N PRO A 262 -10.06 13.50 -19.97
CA PRO A 262 -8.96 12.65 -20.42
C PRO A 262 -8.19 13.30 -21.57
N SER A 263 -6.85 13.15 -21.54
CA SER A 263 -6.00 13.62 -22.62
C SER A 263 -6.05 12.70 -23.84
N SER A 264 -6.33 11.41 -23.63
CA SER A 264 -6.35 10.35 -24.66
C SER A 264 -7.57 9.45 -24.46
N GLY A 265 -8.04 8.86 -25.56
CA GLY A 265 -9.16 7.89 -25.56
C GLY A 265 -8.69 6.47 -25.24
N LEU A 266 -9.65 5.54 -25.19
CA LEU A 266 -9.38 4.11 -24.92
C LEU A 266 -8.53 3.46 -26.03
N ASP A 267 -8.53 3.97 -27.26
CA ASP A 267 -7.83 3.38 -28.41
C ASP A 267 -6.33 3.66 -28.43
N GLU A 268 -5.86 4.65 -27.71
CA GLU A 268 -4.48 5.14 -27.76
C GLU A 268 -3.54 4.38 -26.79
N HIS A 269 -4.05 3.39 -26.05
CA HIS A 269 -3.25 2.68 -25.06
C HIS A 269 -2.38 1.59 -25.68
N SER A 270 -1.08 1.55 -25.33
CA SER A 270 -0.11 0.57 -25.83
C SER A 270 -0.45 -0.89 -25.47
N GLY A 271 -1.34 -1.12 -24.53
CA GLY A 271 -1.78 -2.47 -24.11
C GLY A 271 -2.32 -3.33 -25.26
N TYR A 272 -2.82 -2.72 -26.34
CA TYR A 272 -3.28 -3.48 -27.51
C TYR A 272 -2.14 -4.07 -28.35
N SER A 273 -0.97 -3.44 -28.36
CA SER A 273 0.24 -3.94 -29.05
C SER A 273 1.05 -4.90 -28.17
N ASP A 274 1.02 -4.70 -26.86
CA ASP A 274 1.96 -5.33 -25.93
C ASP A 274 1.36 -6.54 -25.18
N TYR A 275 0.05 -6.82 -25.34
CA TYR A 275 -0.62 -7.84 -24.54
C TYR A 275 -0.09 -9.24 -24.78
N GLU A 276 0.25 -9.60 -26.02
CA GLU A 276 0.79 -10.93 -26.35
C GLU A 276 2.13 -11.17 -25.67
N PHE A 277 3.00 -10.16 -25.69
CA PHE A 277 4.28 -10.19 -24.98
C PHE A 277 4.08 -10.34 -23.47
N LEU A 278 3.13 -9.59 -22.89
CA LEU A 278 2.81 -9.69 -21.45
C LEU A 278 2.28 -11.08 -21.11
N VAL A 279 1.32 -11.61 -21.88
CA VAL A 279 0.71 -12.94 -21.66
C VAL A 279 1.75 -14.06 -21.72
N GLN A 280 2.71 -13.99 -22.66
CA GLN A 280 3.78 -14.97 -22.79
C GLN A 280 4.81 -14.88 -21.65
N ASN A 281 5.21 -13.66 -21.26
CA ASN A 281 6.25 -13.46 -20.25
C ASN A 281 5.80 -13.79 -18.83
N VAL A 282 4.52 -13.58 -18.48
CA VAL A 282 4.00 -13.95 -17.15
C VAL A 282 4.06 -15.47 -16.94
N GLN A 283 4.03 -16.29 -18.00
CA GLN A 283 4.20 -17.76 -17.87
C GLN A 283 5.62 -18.17 -17.47
N SER A 284 6.63 -17.43 -17.86
CA SER A 284 8.04 -17.79 -17.65
C SER A 284 8.58 -17.37 -16.29
N ARG A 285 7.88 -16.53 -15.51
CA ARG A 285 8.32 -16.09 -14.18
C ARG A 285 7.93 -17.07 -13.10
N GLN A 286 8.91 -17.42 -12.26
CA GLN A 286 8.69 -18.25 -11.09
C GLN A 286 7.86 -17.45 -10.05
N VAL A 287 6.65 -17.89 -9.79
CA VAL A 287 5.75 -17.32 -8.77
C VAL A 287 6.42 -17.20 -7.39
N GLN A 288 7.44 -18.05 -7.13
CA GLN A 288 8.21 -18.05 -5.88
C GLN A 288 8.85 -16.71 -5.53
N ASN A 289 9.14 -15.86 -6.52
CA ASN A 289 9.71 -14.53 -6.30
C ASN A 289 8.65 -13.42 -6.10
N HIS A 290 7.38 -13.77 -5.93
CA HIS A 290 6.32 -12.79 -5.74
C HIS A 290 6.38 -12.18 -4.33
N ALA A 291 6.23 -10.87 -4.21
CA ALA A 291 6.35 -10.14 -2.94
C ALA A 291 5.40 -10.67 -1.84
N SER A 292 4.18 -11.11 -2.21
CA SER A 292 3.27 -11.75 -1.25
C SER A 292 3.84 -13.05 -0.66
N LEU A 293 4.66 -13.80 -1.40
CA LEU A 293 5.29 -15.04 -0.88
C LEU A 293 6.51 -14.71 -0.04
N GLU A 294 7.24 -13.65 -0.37
CA GLU A 294 8.33 -13.12 0.47
C GLU A 294 7.80 -12.72 1.86
N TYR A 295 6.62 -12.10 1.93
CA TYR A 295 5.95 -11.82 3.21
C TYR A 295 5.79 -13.10 4.05
N TYR A 296 5.29 -14.19 3.48
CA TYR A 296 5.12 -15.47 4.20
C TYR A 296 6.46 -16.11 4.57
N LEU A 297 7.50 -15.96 3.72
CA LEU A 297 8.84 -16.45 4.01
C LEU A 297 9.45 -15.72 5.22
N GLN A 298 9.35 -14.38 5.25
CA GLN A 298 9.86 -13.60 6.37
C GLN A 298 9.06 -13.85 7.66
N LYS A 299 7.73 -14.03 7.56
CA LYS A 299 6.89 -14.46 8.68
C LYS A 299 7.32 -15.84 9.21
N GLN A 300 7.68 -16.76 8.34
CA GLN A 300 8.23 -18.05 8.75
C GLN A 300 9.55 -17.90 9.52
N ASN A 301 10.45 -17.04 9.07
CA ASN A 301 11.70 -16.77 9.77
C ASN A 301 11.47 -16.21 11.19
N ILE A 302 10.47 -15.35 11.36
CA ILE A 302 10.03 -14.85 12.68
C ILE A 302 9.56 -16.01 13.57
N LEU A 303 8.71 -16.88 13.05
CA LEU A 303 8.17 -18.03 13.78
C LEU A 303 9.25 -19.07 14.10
N GLU A 304 10.21 -19.26 13.23
CA GLU A 304 11.38 -20.11 13.46
C GLU A 304 12.27 -19.56 14.59
N SER A 305 12.46 -18.24 14.62
CA SER A 305 13.13 -17.56 15.73
C SER A 305 12.38 -17.76 17.05
N GLU A 306 11.05 -17.63 17.05
CA GLU A 306 10.19 -17.92 18.21
C GLU A 306 10.34 -19.38 18.65
N ARG A 307 10.29 -20.33 17.72
CA ARG A 307 10.47 -21.76 18.02
C ARG A 307 11.81 -22.05 18.65
N ARG A 308 12.92 -21.46 18.14
CA ARG A 308 14.27 -21.60 18.72
C ARG A 308 14.31 -21.07 20.14
N LEU A 309 13.67 -19.93 20.41
CA LEU A 309 13.58 -19.37 21.75
C LEU A 309 12.80 -20.28 22.70
N LYS A 310 11.64 -20.84 22.23
CA LYS A 310 10.81 -21.76 23.03
C LYS A 310 11.54 -23.08 23.32
N TRP A 311 12.36 -23.56 22.39
CA TRP A 311 13.17 -24.73 22.61
C TRP A 311 14.18 -24.54 23.75
N GLN A 312 14.73 -23.35 23.97
CA GLN A 312 15.62 -23.05 25.10
C GLN A 312 14.94 -23.32 26.47
N SER A 313 13.61 -23.31 26.51
CA SER A 313 12.86 -23.58 27.76
C SER A 313 12.88 -25.05 28.20
N PHE A 314 13.38 -25.97 27.38
CA PHE A 314 13.65 -27.36 27.78
C PHE A 314 14.98 -27.51 28.52
N LEU A 315 15.91 -26.56 28.35
CA LEU A 315 17.19 -26.61 28.99
C LEU A 315 17.10 -26.12 30.43
N PRO A 316 17.88 -26.69 31.35
CA PRO A 316 18.01 -26.14 32.69
C PRO A 316 18.58 -24.72 32.61
N LYS A 317 18.12 -23.86 33.51
CA LYS A 317 18.77 -22.55 33.67
C LYS A 317 19.95 -22.74 34.61
N ILE A 318 21.19 -22.57 34.10
CA ILE A 318 22.43 -22.67 34.82
C ILE A 318 23.18 -21.38 34.56
N ASP A 319 23.24 -20.53 35.60
CA ASP A 319 23.96 -19.26 35.51
C ASP A 319 25.23 -19.36 36.40
N PHE A 320 26.38 -19.15 35.82
CA PHE A 320 27.65 -19.00 36.55
C PHE A 320 27.92 -17.51 36.69
N THR A 321 28.08 -17.07 37.95
CA THR A 321 28.43 -15.69 38.30
C THR A 321 29.81 -15.69 38.96
N TYR A 322 30.65 -14.76 38.54
CA TYR A 322 31.93 -14.50 39.15
C TYR A 322 32.10 -13.01 39.39
N ASN A 323 32.36 -12.63 40.65
CA ASN A 323 32.54 -11.26 41.09
C ASN A 323 33.93 -11.06 41.68
N PHE A 324 34.59 -9.99 41.26
CA PHE A 324 35.81 -9.48 41.87
C PHE A 324 35.45 -8.32 42.78
N PHE A 325 36.13 -8.20 43.92
CA PHE A 325 35.88 -7.16 44.91
C PHE A 325 37.09 -6.37 45.25
N ASN A 326 36.91 -5.06 45.54
CA ASN A 326 37.95 -4.21 46.13
C ASN A 326 37.29 -3.26 47.15
N LYS A 327 37.92 -3.16 48.38
CA LYS A 327 37.45 -2.21 49.39
C LYS A 327 37.94 -0.80 49.07
N GLU A 328 37.13 0.22 49.38
CA GLU A 328 37.39 1.64 49.12
C GLU A 328 38.71 2.15 49.69
N ASN A 329 39.19 1.60 50.81
CA ASN A 329 40.44 2.03 51.48
C ASN A 329 41.67 1.23 51.09
N TYR A 330 41.58 0.34 50.12
CA TYR A 330 42.75 -0.39 49.63
C TYR A 330 43.56 0.52 48.69
N ARG A 331 44.58 1.14 49.19
CA ARG A 331 45.59 1.79 48.34
C ARG A 331 46.38 0.72 47.60
N ARG A 332 46.08 0.54 46.32
CA ARG A 332 46.92 -0.24 45.41
C ARG A 332 46.86 0.21 43.99
N ASP A 333 48.05 0.11 43.39
CA ASP A 333 48.28 0.24 41.98
C ASP A 333 47.32 -0.63 41.15
N PHE A 334 46.89 -0.06 40.09
CA PHE A 334 46.03 -0.55 39.07
C PHE A 334 45.89 -2.09 39.00
N LEU A 335 44.70 -2.60 39.41
CA LEU A 335 44.15 -3.93 39.16
C LEU A 335 45.06 -5.15 39.44
N PRO A 336 45.12 -5.66 40.66
CA PRO A 336 45.33 -7.08 40.80
C PRO A 336 44.00 -7.78 40.47
N LEU A 337 43.89 -8.24 39.25
CA LEU A 337 42.70 -8.95 38.76
C LEU A 337 42.42 -10.27 39.52
N PHE A 338 43.29 -10.69 40.45
CA PHE A 338 43.25 -12.00 41.11
C PHE A 338 43.76 -12.00 42.56
N ASP A 339 43.67 -10.91 43.30
CA ASP A 339 43.86 -10.98 44.75
C ASP A 339 42.67 -11.72 45.38
N ASN A 340 42.82 -12.29 46.55
CA ASN A 340 41.91 -13.20 47.27
C ASN A 340 40.48 -12.69 47.57
N ASN A 341 40.03 -11.67 46.88
CA ASN A 341 38.73 -11.06 47.07
C ASN A 341 37.80 -11.40 45.87
N PHE A 342 37.17 -12.54 45.90
CA PHE A 342 36.26 -13.01 44.90
C PHE A 342 35.04 -13.69 45.49
N GLN A 343 33.97 -13.73 44.72
CA GLN A 343 32.80 -14.54 44.98
C GLN A 343 32.39 -15.24 43.67
N TYR A 344 32.20 -16.52 43.73
CA TYR A 344 31.55 -17.23 42.63
C TYR A 344 30.23 -17.82 43.11
N GLY A 345 29.31 -17.96 42.17
CA GLY A 345 28.01 -18.57 42.38
C GLY A 345 27.59 -19.41 41.18
N LEU A 346 26.93 -20.53 41.45
CA LEU A 346 26.32 -21.36 40.45
C LEU A 346 24.82 -21.47 40.81
N LYS A 347 23.97 -20.89 39.99
CA LYS A 347 22.52 -20.98 40.15
C LYS A 347 21.98 -22.03 39.19
N LEU A 348 21.31 -23.06 39.71
CA LEU A 348 20.67 -24.12 38.98
C LEU A 348 19.15 -24.05 39.20
N GLU A 349 18.40 -23.99 38.12
CA GLU A 349 16.92 -23.98 38.12
C GLU A 349 16.39 -24.95 37.05
N ILE A 350 15.67 -25.99 37.46
CA ILE A 350 15.16 -27.05 36.57
C ILE A 350 13.65 -27.17 36.79
N PRO A 351 12.82 -26.85 35.80
CA PRO A 351 11.38 -27.12 35.90
C PRO A 351 11.09 -28.62 35.79
N ILE A 352 10.51 -29.21 36.82
CA ILE A 352 10.34 -30.67 36.94
C ILE A 352 9.36 -31.20 35.86
N PHE A 353 8.24 -30.53 35.60
CA PHE A 353 7.18 -31.05 34.72
C PHE A 353 7.21 -30.55 33.27
N LEU A 354 7.96 -29.54 32.93
CA LEU A 354 8.14 -28.97 31.56
C LEU A 354 6.84 -28.79 30.75
N ARG A 355 5.65 -28.78 31.41
CA ARG A 355 4.34 -28.70 30.72
C ARG A 355 4.24 -27.43 29.88
N GLN A 356 4.62 -26.29 30.47
CA GLN A 356 4.58 -25.00 29.77
C GLN A 356 5.58 -25.00 28.58
N ALA A 357 6.80 -25.46 28.78
CA ALA A 357 7.81 -25.50 27.72
C ALA A 357 7.35 -26.40 26.54
N ARG A 358 6.75 -27.55 26.84
CA ARG A 358 6.20 -28.45 25.81
C ARG A 358 5.06 -27.80 25.02
N ALA A 359 4.09 -27.19 25.75
CA ALA A 359 2.97 -26.52 25.12
C ALA A 359 3.41 -25.33 24.26
N ASP A 360 4.29 -24.47 24.79
CA ASP A 360 4.81 -23.31 24.07
C ASP A 360 5.57 -23.70 22.79
N TYR A 361 6.40 -24.76 22.86
CA TYR A 361 7.13 -25.26 21.70
C TYR A 361 6.19 -25.89 20.66
N GLU A 362 5.19 -26.64 21.09
CA GLU A 362 4.18 -27.22 20.21
C GLU A 362 3.34 -26.14 19.53
N ILE A 363 2.91 -25.11 20.28
CA ILE A 363 2.23 -23.93 19.69
C ILE A 363 3.11 -23.26 18.62
N ALA A 364 4.43 -23.08 18.88
CA ALA A 364 5.31 -22.51 17.88
C ALA A 364 5.44 -23.38 16.62
N LYS A 365 5.48 -24.70 16.73
CA LYS A 365 5.44 -25.63 15.58
C LYS A 365 4.13 -25.54 14.80
N LEU A 366 2.99 -25.51 15.50
CA LEU A 366 1.68 -25.39 14.84
C LEU A 366 1.54 -24.08 14.09
N LYS A 367 2.03 -22.95 14.64
CA LYS A 367 2.08 -21.66 13.94
C LYS A 367 2.91 -21.71 12.65
N ILE A 368 4.05 -22.40 12.66
CA ILE A 368 4.89 -22.62 11.46
C ILE A 368 4.10 -23.43 10.43
N SER A 369 3.47 -24.52 10.84
CA SER A 369 2.64 -25.33 9.95
C SER A 369 1.48 -24.54 9.35
N GLN A 370 0.79 -23.72 10.17
CA GLN A 370 -0.27 -22.84 9.71
C GLN A 370 0.26 -21.86 8.65
N ASN A 371 1.39 -21.19 8.92
CA ASN A 371 1.99 -20.25 7.96
C ASN A 371 2.40 -20.92 6.65
N GLN A 372 2.83 -22.20 6.68
CA GLN A 372 3.13 -22.96 5.48
C GLN A 372 1.86 -23.24 4.65
N GLN A 373 0.73 -23.57 5.30
CA GLN A 373 -0.55 -23.74 4.62
C GLN A 373 -1.04 -22.42 4.00
N ASP A 374 -0.93 -21.31 4.73
CA ASP A 374 -1.27 -19.97 4.23
C ASP A 374 -0.43 -19.60 3.00
N SER A 375 0.87 -19.89 3.02
CA SER A 375 1.79 -19.68 1.89
C SER A 375 1.42 -20.52 0.66
N GLN A 376 1.08 -21.80 0.87
CA GLN A 376 0.64 -22.70 -0.22
C GLN A 376 -0.69 -22.22 -0.83
N LEU A 377 -1.65 -21.82 0.01
CA LEU A 377 -2.92 -21.23 -0.43
C LEU A 377 -2.68 -19.97 -1.27
N LYS A 378 -1.80 -19.07 -0.79
CA LYS A 378 -1.46 -17.83 -1.51
C LYS A 378 -0.79 -18.12 -2.86
N THR A 379 0.10 -19.11 -2.91
CA THR A 379 0.72 -19.57 -4.16
C THR A 379 -0.34 -20.05 -5.16
N ARG A 380 -1.32 -20.82 -4.69
CA ARG A 380 -2.42 -21.31 -5.52
C ARG A 380 -3.29 -20.16 -6.02
N GLU A 381 -3.62 -19.19 -5.14
CA GLU A 381 -4.39 -18.01 -5.47
C GLU A 381 -3.71 -17.19 -6.59
N ILE A 382 -2.41 -16.93 -6.46
CA ILE A 382 -1.62 -16.18 -7.46
C ILE A 382 -1.65 -16.92 -8.82
N ASN A 383 -1.38 -18.21 -8.84
CA ASN A 383 -1.42 -19.01 -10.06
C ASN A 383 -2.80 -18.99 -10.74
N THR A 384 -3.85 -19.13 -9.94
CA THR A 384 -5.24 -19.08 -10.46
C THR A 384 -5.56 -17.69 -11.03
N LYS A 385 -5.16 -16.61 -10.35
CA LYS A 385 -5.35 -15.24 -10.85
C LYS A 385 -4.59 -14.99 -12.16
N ILE A 386 -3.36 -15.47 -12.29
CA ILE A 386 -2.58 -15.38 -13.53
C ILE A 386 -3.36 -16.02 -14.69
N GLU A 387 -3.79 -17.27 -14.53
CA GLU A 387 -4.53 -17.97 -15.58
C GLU A 387 -5.87 -17.32 -15.90
N THR A 388 -6.58 -16.83 -14.87
CA THR A 388 -7.85 -16.11 -15.06
C THR A 388 -7.65 -14.84 -15.89
N TYR A 389 -6.69 -13.99 -15.51
CA TYR A 389 -6.47 -12.72 -16.21
C TYR A 389 -5.89 -12.90 -17.61
N LYS A 390 -5.10 -13.93 -17.85
CA LYS A 390 -4.68 -14.32 -19.20
C LYS A 390 -5.87 -14.66 -20.09
N ASN A 391 -6.77 -15.48 -19.57
CA ASN A 391 -7.98 -15.87 -20.31
C ASN A 391 -8.90 -14.67 -20.53
N GLU A 392 -9.04 -13.77 -19.55
CA GLU A 392 -9.82 -12.53 -19.69
C GLU A 392 -9.24 -11.63 -20.79
N VAL A 393 -7.92 -11.37 -20.78
CA VAL A 393 -7.23 -10.51 -21.76
C VAL A 393 -7.43 -11.06 -23.17
N ASN A 394 -7.17 -12.35 -23.40
CA ASN A 394 -7.33 -12.99 -24.71
C ASN A 394 -8.79 -12.95 -25.18
N ASN A 395 -9.73 -13.22 -24.27
CA ASN A 395 -11.16 -13.22 -24.61
C ASN A 395 -11.65 -11.82 -24.95
N TYR A 396 -11.33 -10.80 -24.13
CA TYR A 396 -11.74 -9.42 -24.41
C TYR A 396 -11.11 -8.89 -25.70
N PHE A 397 -9.86 -9.23 -26.00
CA PHE A 397 -9.24 -8.89 -27.27
C PHE A 397 -10.02 -9.46 -28.47
N THR A 398 -10.40 -10.73 -28.41
CA THR A 398 -11.24 -11.37 -29.44
C THR A 398 -12.62 -10.71 -29.53
N GLN A 399 -13.25 -10.39 -28.39
CA GLN A 399 -14.54 -9.72 -28.36
C GLN A 399 -14.48 -8.31 -28.97
N ILE A 400 -13.38 -7.57 -28.76
CA ILE A 400 -13.17 -6.24 -29.36
C ILE A 400 -13.09 -6.36 -30.89
N ASP A 401 -12.38 -7.33 -31.44
CA ASP A 401 -12.29 -7.56 -32.90
C ASP A 401 -13.70 -7.85 -33.49
N ILE A 402 -14.46 -8.75 -32.86
CA ILE A 402 -15.83 -9.05 -33.27
C ILE A 402 -16.73 -7.82 -33.16
N SER A 403 -16.65 -7.08 -32.05
CA SER A 403 -17.45 -5.88 -31.81
C SER A 403 -17.13 -4.79 -32.82
N THR A 404 -15.86 -4.60 -33.17
CA THR A 404 -15.42 -3.62 -34.18
C THR A 404 -15.97 -3.97 -35.58
N LYS A 405 -15.94 -5.24 -35.95
CA LYS A 405 -16.55 -5.72 -37.22
C LYS A 405 -18.05 -5.48 -37.23
N ASN A 406 -18.71 -5.76 -36.10
CA ASN A 406 -20.16 -5.54 -35.94
C ASN A 406 -20.53 -4.05 -36.03
N LEU A 407 -19.77 -3.18 -35.37
CA LEU A 407 -19.92 -1.73 -35.43
C LEU A 407 -19.81 -1.23 -36.87
N ASN A 408 -18.79 -1.67 -37.62
CA ASN A 408 -18.63 -1.32 -39.03
C ASN A 408 -19.86 -1.76 -39.91
N ASN A 409 -20.44 -2.93 -39.60
CA ASN A 409 -21.62 -3.41 -40.27
C ASN A 409 -22.86 -2.55 -39.97
N TYR A 410 -23.07 -2.16 -38.69
CA TYR A 410 -24.18 -1.27 -38.34
C TYR A 410 -24.01 0.14 -38.94
N GLN A 411 -22.79 0.66 -39.01
CA GLN A 411 -22.53 1.92 -39.70
C GLN A 411 -22.88 1.85 -41.18
N ARG A 412 -22.53 0.76 -41.86
CA ARG A 412 -22.89 0.54 -43.26
C ARG A 412 -24.40 0.39 -43.44
N LEU A 413 -25.08 -0.28 -42.52
CA LEU A 413 -26.54 -0.42 -42.54
C LEU A 413 -27.24 0.94 -42.36
N LEU A 414 -26.77 1.78 -41.44
CA LEU A 414 -27.34 3.11 -41.24
C LEU A 414 -27.15 3.97 -42.48
N ASN A 415 -25.93 4.04 -43.05
CA ASN A 415 -25.65 4.81 -44.25
C ASN A 415 -26.50 4.35 -45.46
N ALA A 416 -26.69 3.03 -45.61
CA ALA A 416 -27.57 2.51 -46.68
C ALA A 416 -29.06 2.88 -46.46
N GLU A 417 -29.52 2.84 -45.19
CA GLU A 417 -30.92 3.23 -44.88
C GLU A 417 -31.16 4.73 -45.06
N GLU A 418 -30.17 5.56 -44.74
CA GLU A 418 -30.23 7.01 -45.00
C GLU A 418 -30.31 7.31 -46.51
N THR A 419 -29.57 6.57 -47.34
CA THR A 419 -29.62 6.67 -48.78
C THR A 419 -31.01 6.26 -49.33
N ARG A 420 -31.57 5.14 -48.85
CA ARG A 420 -32.91 4.69 -49.22
C ARG A 420 -33.99 5.69 -48.80
N PHE A 421 -33.82 6.27 -47.62
CA PHE A 421 -34.76 7.28 -47.11
C PHE A 421 -34.73 8.56 -47.95
N SER A 422 -33.57 9.03 -48.39
CA SER A 422 -33.46 10.18 -49.28
C SER A 422 -34.10 9.94 -50.65
N ASN A 423 -34.14 8.67 -51.09
CA ASN A 423 -34.83 8.27 -52.32
C ASN A 423 -36.36 8.02 -52.13
N GLY A 424 -36.87 8.18 -50.89
CA GLY A 424 -38.29 7.90 -50.58
C GLY A 424 -38.64 6.42 -50.40
N GLU A 425 -37.66 5.53 -50.33
CA GLU A 425 -37.83 4.06 -50.24
C GLU A 425 -37.77 3.52 -48.79
N SER A 426 -37.62 4.40 -47.79
CA SER A 426 -37.54 4.02 -46.39
C SER A 426 -38.31 4.97 -45.48
N SER A 427 -38.41 4.64 -44.17
CA SER A 427 -39.13 5.45 -43.18
C SER A 427 -38.16 5.93 -42.07
N LEU A 428 -38.57 7.00 -41.38
CA LEU A 428 -37.87 7.51 -40.20
C LEU A 428 -37.73 6.44 -39.11
N PHE A 429 -38.73 5.57 -38.93
CA PHE A 429 -38.70 4.45 -37.99
C PHE A 429 -37.50 3.52 -38.25
N LEU A 430 -37.22 3.18 -39.52
CA LEU A 430 -36.09 2.32 -39.86
C LEU A 430 -34.75 3.00 -39.60
N ILE A 431 -34.61 4.30 -39.93
CA ILE A 431 -33.41 5.09 -39.61
C ILE A 431 -33.19 5.12 -38.10
N ASN A 432 -34.21 5.46 -37.31
CA ASN A 432 -34.14 5.51 -35.85
C ASN A 432 -33.71 4.14 -35.25
N SER A 433 -34.29 3.06 -35.80
CA SER A 433 -33.92 1.69 -35.40
C SER A 433 -32.45 1.36 -35.70
N ARG A 434 -31.93 1.76 -36.89
CA ARG A 434 -30.51 1.54 -37.24
C ARG A 434 -29.56 2.40 -36.41
N GLU A 435 -29.93 3.64 -36.16
CA GLU A 435 -29.15 4.56 -35.33
C GLU A 435 -29.05 4.06 -33.88
N ASN A 436 -30.15 3.63 -33.28
CA ASN A 436 -30.12 3.04 -31.92
C ASN A 436 -29.24 1.81 -31.87
N LYS A 437 -29.27 0.91 -32.88
CA LYS A 437 -28.41 -0.26 -32.94
C LYS A 437 -26.94 0.09 -33.12
N LEU A 438 -26.61 1.13 -33.86
CA LEU A 438 -25.28 1.63 -34.02
C LEU A 438 -24.73 2.18 -32.68
N LEU A 439 -25.52 3.00 -31.98
CA LEU A 439 -25.14 3.56 -30.68
C LEU A 439 -24.95 2.48 -29.62
N GLU A 440 -25.84 1.50 -29.53
CA GLU A 440 -25.68 0.33 -28.66
C GLU A 440 -24.38 -0.44 -28.96
N ALA A 441 -24.02 -0.60 -30.24
CA ALA A 441 -22.78 -1.27 -30.65
C ALA A 441 -21.52 -0.45 -30.31
N GLN A 442 -21.60 0.89 -30.43
CA GLN A 442 -20.50 1.80 -30.07
C GLN A 442 -20.25 1.77 -28.56
N GLU A 443 -21.30 1.89 -27.75
CA GLU A 443 -21.19 1.79 -26.29
C GLU A 443 -20.62 0.44 -25.86
N LYS A 444 -21.11 -0.65 -26.46
CA LYS A 444 -20.61 -2.01 -26.18
C LYS A 444 -19.12 -2.16 -26.51
N ASN A 445 -18.67 -1.57 -27.61
CA ASN A 445 -17.27 -1.57 -27.99
C ASN A 445 -16.40 -0.82 -26.95
N LEU A 446 -16.85 0.37 -26.50
CA LEU A 446 -16.16 1.14 -25.44
C LEU A 446 -16.09 0.37 -24.12
N GLU A 447 -17.19 -0.29 -23.71
CA GLU A 447 -17.19 -1.16 -22.53
C GLU A 447 -16.17 -2.30 -22.64
N LEU A 448 -16.10 -2.99 -23.78
CA LEU A 448 -15.16 -4.09 -24.00
C LEU A 448 -13.72 -3.63 -23.95
N LYS A 449 -13.40 -2.47 -24.54
CA LYS A 449 -12.08 -1.83 -24.48
C LYS A 449 -11.69 -1.52 -23.04
N ALA A 450 -12.57 -0.92 -22.25
CA ALA A 450 -12.31 -0.66 -20.83
C ALA A 450 -12.08 -1.95 -20.02
N LYS A 451 -12.88 -3.00 -20.26
CA LYS A 451 -12.71 -4.31 -19.63
C LYS A 451 -11.35 -4.96 -19.99
N PHE A 452 -10.95 -4.87 -21.26
CA PHE A 452 -9.66 -5.34 -21.73
C PHE A 452 -8.51 -4.64 -20.97
N LEU A 453 -8.51 -3.30 -20.94
CA LEU A 453 -7.47 -2.52 -20.26
C LEU A 453 -7.40 -2.86 -18.77
N LYS A 454 -8.54 -3.01 -18.11
CA LYS A 454 -8.56 -3.44 -16.69
C LYS A 454 -7.97 -4.83 -16.48
N SER A 455 -8.30 -5.81 -17.32
CA SER A 455 -7.76 -7.16 -17.20
C SER A 455 -6.27 -7.20 -17.57
N TYR A 456 -5.83 -6.41 -18.57
CA TYR A 456 -4.44 -6.21 -18.92
C TYR A 456 -3.65 -5.63 -17.72
N ASN A 457 -4.17 -4.59 -17.07
CA ASN A 457 -3.53 -3.98 -15.90
C ASN A 457 -3.48 -4.92 -14.70
N LYS A 458 -4.52 -5.74 -14.47
CA LYS A 458 -4.48 -6.80 -13.45
C LYS A 458 -3.37 -7.83 -13.71
N LEU A 459 -3.19 -8.24 -14.96
CA LEU A 459 -2.12 -9.15 -15.33
C LEU A 459 -0.73 -8.50 -15.18
N LYS A 460 -0.60 -7.24 -15.58
CA LYS A 460 0.59 -6.43 -15.40
C LYS A 460 0.94 -6.23 -13.92
N TRP A 461 -0.06 -5.90 -13.10
CA TRP A 461 0.08 -5.79 -11.65
C TRP A 461 0.60 -7.08 -11.00
N LEU A 462 0.08 -8.26 -11.36
CA LEU A 462 0.62 -9.53 -10.87
C LEU A 462 2.10 -9.70 -11.23
N ASN A 463 2.50 -9.24 -12.42
CA ASN A 463 3.87 -9.29 -12.88
C ASN A 463 4.80 -8.27 -12.16
N GLU A 464 4.30 -7.13 -11.77
CA GLU A 464 5.06 -6.07 -11.06
C GLU A 464 5.27 -6.37 -9.57
N ASN A 465 4.48 -7.27 -8.97
CA ASN A 465 4.67 -7.74 -7.60
C ASN A 465 5.85 -8.72 -7.44
N PHE A 466 6.57 -9.06 -8.50
CA PHE A 466 7.80 -9.83 -8.37
C PHE A 466 8.94 -8.95 -7.87
N LEU A 467 9.66 -9.46 -6.88
CA LEU A 467 10.91 -8.86 -6.41
C LEU A 467 11.93 -8.88 -7.54
N ARG A 468 12.54 -7.73 -7.79
CA ARG A 468 13.59 -7.58 -8.80
C ARG A 468 14.95 -7.81 -8.20
#